data_d69c4ce82e10900ce99192e79a9799f8
#
_entry.id   d69c4ce82e10900ce99192e79a9799f8
#
_cell.length_a   1.000
_cell.length_b   1.000
_cell.length_c   1.000
_cell.angle_alpha   90.00
_cell.angle_beta   90.00
_cell.angle_gamma   90.00
#
_symmetry.space_group_name_H-M   'P 1'
#
loop_
_entity.id
_entity.type
_entity.pdbx_description
1 polymer ?
#
loop_
_entity_poly.entity_id
_entity_poly.type
_entity_poly.pdbx_seq_one_letter_code
_entity_poly.pdbx_strand_id
1 'polypeptide(L)'
;SAMKKDLGLPEQPAVPRVVTAEPLAHVAEDGRAHLLREHLEAVGQWAAMLAPREDLRAPALATGRWHDLGKYTQDFWYRIRAENGFEAHLEKEGALERDHSTAGALWALSRDARLLPLALAIAGHHAGLPDLAAFKERLRREGKQALLSDARARCDVPALLDGPLGFEPGALLRLEPLRLELWTRMLFSLLCDADFLDTEAFFDASRGAKREVPVTLSQLAERLRGFLDEKQRVAPDTEVNRVRREVLSAAVEAASLHPGVFSLTVPTGGG
;
A
#
# COMPACT_ATOMS: atom_id res chain seq x y z
N SER A 1 15.85 21.42 30.38
CA SER A 1 14.78 20.89 31.26
C SER A 1 14.37 21.88 32.35
N ALA A 2 15.26 22.68 32.96
CA ALA A 2 14.92 23.66 34.00
C ALA A 2 14.07 24.86 33.44
N MET A 3 14.31 25.29 32.22
CA MET A 3 13.67 26.46 31.60
C MET A 3 12.18 26.26 31.24
N LYS A 4 11.66 25.01 31.18
CA LYS A 4 10.27 24.72 30.90
C LYS A 4 9.35 24.77 32.14
N LYS A 5 9.89 24.60 33.33
CA LYS A 5 9.12 24.68 34.58
C LYS A 5 8.68 26.10 34.94
N ASP A 6 9.44 27.11 34.52
CA ASP A 6 9.13 28.53 34.80
C ASP A 6 7.99 29.11 33.94
N LEU A 7 7.55 28.43 32.90
CA LEU A 7 6.54 28.92 31.96
C LEU A 7 5.14 28.34 32.19
N GLY A 8 4.93 27.52 33.23
CA GLY A 8 3.60 26.96 33.57
C GLY A 8 3.00 26.10 32.44
N LEU A 9 3.79 25.61 31.50
CA LEU A 9 3.32 24.74 30.44
C LEU A 9 3.01 23.36 31.01
N PRO A 10 1.84 22.75 30.66
CA PRO A 10 1.52 21.41 31.12
C PRO A 10 2.62 20.43 30.72
N GLU A 11 3.05 19.62 31.69
CA GLU A 11 3.95 18.49 31.39
C GLU A 11 3.18 17.60 30.40
N GLN A 12 3.79 17.36 29.24
CA GLN A 12 3.26 16.35 28.33
C GLN A 12 3.22 15.02 29.07
N PRO A 13 2.09 14.28 29.06
CA PRO A 13 2.04 12.97 29.67
C PRO A 13 3.19 12.12 29.13
N ALA A 14 3.88 11.41 30.01
CA ALA A 14 4.94 10.51 29.62
C ALA A 14 4.35 9.48 28.66
N VAL A 15 4.82 9.47 27.40
CA VAL A 15 4.40 8.48 26.41
C VAL A 15 4.70 7.09 26.97
N PRO A 16 3.74 6.17 27.04
CA PRO A 16 3.95 4.83 27.56
C PRO A 16 5.12 4.16 26.80
N ARG A 17 6.12 3.66 27.53
CA ARG A 17 7.19 2.90 26.89
C ARG A 17 6.67 1.53 26.46
N VAL A 18 6.91 1.18 25.22
CA VAL A 18 6.61 -0.17 24.71
C VAL A 18 7.45 -1.19 25.46
N VAL A 19 6.82 -2.11 26.18
CA VAL A 19 7.47 -3.09 27.05
C VAL A 19 7.71 -4.44 26.37
N THR A 20 7.07 -4.70 25.21
CA THR A 20 7.21 -5.99 24.52
C THR A 20 8.59 -6.21 23.90
N ALA A 21 9.12 -7.43 24.00
CA ALA A 21 10.34 -7.85 23.31
C ALA A 21 10.10 -8.30 21.86
N GLU A 22 8.83 -8.46 21.46
CA GLU A 22 8.45 -8.95 20.12
C GLU A 22 8.71 -7.90 19.03
N PRO A 23 8.97 -8.31 17.78
CA PRO A 23 9.07 -7.43 16.63
C PRO A 23 7.76 -6.66 16.37
N LEU A 24 7.86 -5.37 16.09
CA LEU A 24 6.73 -4.47 15.93
C LEU A 24 6.66 -3.91 14.52
N ALA A 25 5.44 -3.83 13.98
CA ALA A 25 5.14 -3.07 12.76
C ALA A 25 4.90 -1.60 13.09
N HIS A 26 4.03 -1.32 14.09
CA HIS A 26 3.61 0.01 14.47
C HIS A 26 3.47 0.13 16.00
N VAL A 27 3.51 1.38 16.49
CA VAL A 27 3.14 1.72 17.86
C VAL A 27 2.28 2.99 17.83
N ALA A 28 1.14 2.96 18.48
CA ALA A 28 0.25 4.11 18.57
C ALA A 28 0.66 5.04 19.74
N GLU A 29 0.22 6.29 19.68
CA GLU A 29 0.49 7.30 20.73
C GLU A 29 -0.01 6.87 22.12
N ASP A 30 -1.06 6.05 22.17
CA ASP A 30 -1.63 5.50 23.40
C ASP A 30 -0.85 4.28 23.94
N GLY A 31 0.25 3.89 23.29
CA GLY A 31 1.11 2.77 23.68
C GLY A 31 0.66 1.42 23.15
N ARG A 32 -0.41 1.32 22.35
CA ARG A 32 -0.76 0.07 21.66
C ARG A 32 0.35 -0.31 20.69
N ALA A 33 0.72 -1.59 20.68
CA ALA A 33 1.74 -2.15 19.81
C ALA A 33 1.11 -3.08 18.78
N HIS A 34 1.48 -2.92 17.52
CA HIS A 34 1.10 -3.81 16.42
C HIS A 34 2.23 -4.78 16.17
N LEU A 35 2.01 -6.08 16.40
CA LEU A 35 3.04 -7.08 16.20
C LEU A 35 3.34 -7.25 14.72
N LEU A 36 4.63 -7.31 14.37
CA LEU A 36 5.05 -7.40 12.98
C LEU A 36 4.48 -8.65 12.27
N ARG A 37 4.48 -9.80 12.95
CA ARG A 37 3.92 -11.04 12.39
C ARG A 37 2.43 -10.93 12.07
N GLU A 38 1.66 -10.23 12.91
CA GLU A 38 0.23 -10.03 12.71
C GLU A 38 -0.02 -9.11 11.51
N HIS A 39 0.71 -8.01 11.42
CA HIS A 39 0.69 -7.10 10.30
C HIS A 39 1.01 -7.79 8.97
N LEU A 40 2.13 -8.51 8.89
CA LEU A 40 2.54 -9.22 7.67
C LEU A 40 1.50 -10.24 7.20
N GLU A 41 0.93 -11.00 8.13
CA GLU A 41 -0.11 -11.97 7.80
C GLU A 41 -1.41 -11.28 7.36
N ALA A 42 -1.85 -10.25 8.07
CA ALA A 42 -3.05 -9.48 7.74
C ALA A 42 -2.93 -8.80 6.37
N VAL A 43 -1.80 -8.13 6.10
CA VAL A 43 -1.54 -7.50 4.79
C VAL A 43 -1.53 -8.56 3.67
N GLY A 44 -0.92 -9.72 3.90
CA GLY A 44 -0.97 -10.83 2.95
C GLY A 44 -2.39 -11.29 2.64
N GLN A 45 -3.20 -11.50 3.67
CA GLN A 45 -4.60 -11.92 3.54
C GLN A 45 -5.47 -10.86 2.87
N TRP A 46 -5.33 -9.58 3.26
CA TRP A 46 -6.03 -8.48 2.61
C TRP A 46 -5.67 -8.37 1.12
N ALA A 47 -4.38 -8.41 0.77
CA ALA A 47 -3.93 -8.35 -0.62
C ALA A 47 -4.49 -9.51 -1.46
N ALA A 48 -4.51 -10.73 -0.91
CA ALA A 48 -5.10 -11.89 -1.58
C ALA A 48 -6.61 -11.77 -1.73
N MET A 49 -7.32 -11.23 -0.73
CA MET A 49 -8.77 -11.05 -0.75
C MET A 49 -9.19 -9.96 -1.75
N LEU A 50 -8.43 -8.88 -1.85
CA LEU A 50 -8.67 -7.79 -2.80
C LEU A 50 -8.35 -8.16 -4.25
N ALA A 51 -7.61 -9.27 -4.47
CA ALA A 51 -7.19 -9.67 -5.81
C ALA A 51 -8.40 -9.96 -6.73
N PRO A 52 -8.56 -9.23 -7.84
CA PRO A 52 -9.71 -9.38 -8.75
C PRO A 52 -9.62 -10.65 -9.61
N ARG A 53 -8.48 -11.32 -9.61
CA ARG A 53 -8.19 -12.50 -10.43
C ARG A 53 -7.47 -13.55 -9.61
N GLU A 54 -7.76 -14.82 -9.90
CA GLU A 54 -7.18 -15.96 -9.17
C GLU A 54 -5.65 -16.03 -9.29
N ASP A 55 -5.09 -15.69 -10.46
CA ASP A 55 -3.65 -15.69 -10.70
C ASP A 55 -2.86 -14.62 -9.93
N LEU A 56 -3.54 -13.68 -9.31
CA LEU A 56 -2.96 -12.66 -8.43
C LEU A 56 -3.00 -13.02 -6.95
N ARG A 57 -3.90 -13.92 -6.51
CA ARG A 57 -4.15 -14.17 -5.08
C ARG A 57 -2.93 -14.68 -4.32
N ALA A 58 -2.34 -15.78 -4.78
CA ALA A 58 -1.17 -16.35 -4.12
C ALA A 58 0.06 -15.44 -4.22
N PRO A 59 0.36 -14.80 -5.37
CA PRO A 59 1.39 -13.76 -5.43
C PRO A 59 1.14 -12.59 -4.47
N ALA A 60 -0.10 -12.10 -4.34
CA ALA A 60 -0.45 -11.00 -3.44
C ALA A 60 -0.26 -11.41 -1.97
N LEU A 61 -0.68 -12.63 -1.59
CA LEU A 61 -0.43 -13.18 -0.26
C LEU A 61 1.07 -13.19 0.08
N ALA A 62 1.90 -13.70 -0.84
CA ALA A 62 3.34 -13.76 -0.65
C ALA A 62 3.96 -12.36 -0.55
N THR A 63 3.53 -11.44 -1.43
CA THR A 63 4.02 -10.06 -1.45
C THR A 63 3.72 -9.33 -0.13
N GLY A 64 2.48 -9.46 0.39
CA GLY A 64 2.08 -8.88 1.66
C GLY A 64 2.84 -9.48 2.85
N ARG A 65 3.06 -10.79 2.87
CA ARG A 65 3.84 -11.45 3.93
C ARG A 65 5.31 -11.03 3.96
N TRP A 66 5.86 -10.53 2.85
CA TRP A 66 7.29 -10.23 2.75
C TRP A 66 7.63 -8.74 2.67
N HIS A 67 6.64 -7.85 2.48
CA HIS A 67 6.92 -6.45 2.16
C HIS A 67 7.77 -5.76 3.22
N ASP A 68 7.52 -6.04 4.46
CA ASP A 68 8.13 -5.39 5.63
C ASP A 68 9.11 -6.30 6.41
N LEU A 69 9.68 -7.33 5.78
CA LEU A 69 10.64 -8.22 6.45
C LEU A 69 11.84 -7.47 7.05
N GLY A 70 12.22 -6.31 6.51
CA GLY A 70 13.28 -5.49 7.08
C GLY A 70 12.96 -4.93 8.46
N LYS A 71 11.69 -4.91 8.88
CA LYS A 71 11.31 -4.54 10.24
C LYS A 71 11.74 -5.57 11.30
N TYR A 72 12.13 -6.77 10.89
CA TYR A 72 12.78 -7.73 11.78
C TYR A 72 14.24 -7.40 12.10
N THR A 73 14.90 -6.50 11.36
CA THR A 73 16.31 -6.15 11.60
C THR A 73 16.52 -5.53 12.96
N GLN A 74 17.73 -5.72 13.50
CA GLN A 74 18.12 -5.18 14.80
C GLN A 74 18.03 -3.65 14.84
N ASP A 75 18.44 -2.99 13.77
CA ASP A 75 18.41 -1.54 13.67
C ASP A 75 16.98 -0.99 13.70
N PHE A 76 16.04 -1.65 13.00
CA PHE A 76 14.65 -1.27 13.06
C PHE A 76 14.06 -1.52 14.46
N TRP A 77 14.40 -2.65 15.09
CA TRP A 77 13.95 -3.01 16.43
C TRP A 77 14.35 -1.97 17.50
N TYR A 78 15.60 -1.48 17.45
CA TYR A 78 16.05 -0.43 18.37
C TYR A 78 15.38 0.91 18.07
N ARG A 79 15.26 1.27 16.80
CA ARG A 79 14.69 2.56 16.39
C ARG A 79 13.23 2.70 16.78
N ILE A 80 12.37 1.74 16.46
CA ILE A 80 10.94 1.82 16.76
C ILE A 80 10.67 1.97 18.27
N ARG A 81 11.56 1.43 19.09
CA ARG A 81 11.50 1.56 20.55
C ARG A 81 12.04 2.89 21.04
N ALA A 82 13.13 3.38 20.47
CA ALA A 82 13.75 4.64 20.83
C ALA A 82 12.85 5.84 20.50
N GLU A 83 12.15 5.79 19.37
CA GLU A 83 11.22 6.82 18.90
C GLU A 83 9.82 6.71 19.57
N ASN A 84 9.64 5.81 20.57
CA ASN A 84 8.35 5.50 21.21
C ASN A 84 7.26 5.09 20.19
N GLY A 85 7.67 4.51 19.05
CA GLY A 85 6.77 3.97 18.07
C GLY A 85 6.16 4.98 17.09
N PHE A 86 6.59 6.23 17.13
CA PHE A 86 6.27 7.15 16.05
C PHE A 86 6.91 6.66 14.76
N GLU A 87 6.18 5.86 14.01
CA GLU A 87 6.51 5.63 12.63
C GLU A 87 6.22 6.91 11.86
N ALA A 88 7.27 7.54 11.44
CA ALA A 88 7.15 8.39 10.30
C ALA A 88 6.82 7.49 9.10
N HIS A 89 5.56 7.44 8.66
CA HIS A 89 5.19 7.05 7.29
C HIS A 89 5.86 7.98 6.25
N LEU A 90 6.70 8.87 6.72
CA LEU A 90 7.51 9.80 5.97
C LEU A 90 8.93 9.23 5.95
N GLU A 91 9.19 8.33 5.00
CA GLU A 91 10.55 8.19 4.50
C GLU A 91 10.97 9.55 3.93
N LYS A 92 11.51 10.41 4.78
CA LYS A 92 12.25 11.58 4.30
C LYS A 92 13.45 11.02 3.53
N GLU A 93 13.52 11.39 2.25
CA GLU A 93 14.65 11.10 1.38
C GLU A 93 15.98 11.19 2.14
N GLY A 94 16.77 10.12 2.09
CA GLY A 94 18.18 10.17 2.47
C GLY A 94 18.69 9.20 3.53
N ALA A 95 17.88 8.35 4.15
CA ALA A 95 18.40 7.46 5.19
C ALA A 95 18.44 5.99 4.73
N LEU A 96 19.64 5.50 4.42
CA LEU A 96 19.94 4.07 4.29
C LEU A 96 19.43 3.24 5.49
N GLU A 97 19.29 3.87 6.64
CA GLU A 97 18.86 3.31 7.93
C GLU A 97 17.35 3.00 8.02
N ARG A 98 16.54 3.44 7.04
CA ARG A 98 15.09 3.27 7.03
C ARG A 98 14.58 2.26 6.02
N ASP A 99 15.47 1.59 5.32
CA ASP A 99 15.13 0.66 4.25
C ASP A 99 14.68 -0.69 4.80
N HIS A 100 13.40 -0.82 5.12
CA HIS A 100 12.80 -2.06 5.56
C HIS A 100 12.24 -2.93 4.42
N SER A 101 12.03 -2.36 3.23
CA SER A 101 11.47 -3.10 2.09
C SER A 101 12.49 -3.89 1.29
N THR A 102 13.78 -3.52 1.33
CA THR A 102 14.83 -4.24 0.59
C THR A 102 14.99 -5.68 1.06
N ALA A 103 14.86 -5.98 2.35
CA ALA A 103 14.98 -7.36 2.84
C ALA A 103 13.92 -8.28 2.24
N GLY A 104 12.67 -7.82 2.14
CA GLY A 104 11.58 -8.57 1.50
C GLY A 104 11.80 -8.75 0.00
N ALA A 105 12.27 -7.72 -0.69
CA ALA A 105 12.58 -7.81 -2.12
C ALA A 105 13.73 -8.81 -2.39
N LEU A 106 14.78 -8.78 -1.59
CA LEU A 106 15.89 -9.75 -1.65
C LEU A 106 15.42 -11.16 -1.32
N TRP A 107 14.50 -11.29 -0.34
CA TRP A 107 13.92 -12.59 -0.01
C TRP A 107 13.17 -13.18 -1.20
N ALA A 108 12.29 -12.41 -1.84
CA ALA A 108 11.57 -12.86 -3.02
C ALA A 108 12.53 -13.36 -4.11
N LEU A 109 13.58 -12.59 -4.44
CA LEU A 109 14.57 -12.98 -5.44
C LEU A 109 15.43 -14.20 -5.03
N SER A 110 15.68 -14.38 -3.73
CA SER A 110 16.40 -15.55 -3.22
C SER A 110 15.58 -16.85 -3.31
N ARG A 111 14.25 -16.74 -3.23
CA ARG A 111 13.35 -17.87 -3.43
C ARG A 111 13.32 -18.31 -4.90
N ASP A 112 13.22 -17.34 -5.80
CA ASP A 112 13.24 -17.56 -7.23
C ASP A 112 13.46 -16.23 -7.97
N ALA A 113 14.44 -16.17 -8.87
CA ALA A 113 14.72 -14.96 -9.66
C ALA A 113 13.53 -14.51 -10.54
N ARG A 114 12.61 -15.43 -10.89
CA ARG A 114 11.37 -15.14 -11.63
C ARG A 114 10.35 -14.35 -10.81
N LEU A 115 10.53 -14.23 -9.49
CA LEU A 115 9.72 -13.39 -8.62
C LEU A 115 10.12 -11.91 -8.66
N LEU A 116 10.85 -11.48 -9.69
CA LEU A 116 11.19 -10.07 -9.89
C LEU A 116 9.98 -9.12 -9.81
N PRO A 117 8.80 -9.43 -10.37
CA PRO A 117 7.61 -8.58 -10.21
C PRO A 117 7.21 -8.36 -8.75
N LEU A 118 7.26 -9.40 -7.91
CA LEU A 118 6.98 -9.30 -6.48
C LEU A 118 8.04 -8.43 -5.79
N ALA A 119 9.31 -8.67 -6.10
CA ALA A 119 10.42 -7.91 -5.53
C ALA A 119 10.33 -6.40 -5.87
N LEU A 120 9.90 -6.05 -7.09
CA LEU A 120 9.66 -4.66 -7.49
C LEU A 120 8.49 -4.03 -6.73
N ALA A 121 7.38 -4.76 -6.56
CA ALA A 121 6.23 -4.31 -5.80
C ALA A 121 6.62 -4.06 -4.32
N ILE A 122 7.33 -5.01 -3.71
CA ILE A 122 7.84 -4.90 -2.34
C ILE A 122 8.77 -3.69 -2.20
N ALA A 123 9.76 -3.55 -3.09
CA ALA A 123 10.73 -2.47 -3.01
C ALA A 123 10.09 -1.08 -3.18
N GLY A 124 8.94 -1.03 -3.86
CA GLY A 124 8.28 0.22 -4.23
C GLY A 124 7.14 0.66 -3.34
N HIS A 125 6.67 -0.16 -2.38
CA HIS A 125 5.36 0.05 -1.72
C HIS A 125 5.21 1.41 -1.01
N HIS A 126 6.32 2.05 -0.59
CA HIS A 126 6.30 3.41 -0.03
C HIS A 126 6.67 4.52 -1.04
N ALA A 127 7.44 4.20 -2.08
CA ALA A 127 8.04 5.22 -2.94
C ALA A 127 7.56 5.16 -4.42
N GLY A 128 6.73 4.18 -4.75
CA GLY A 128 6.34 3.87 -6.12
C GLY A 128 7.22 2.79 -6.76
N LEU A 129 6.72 2.15 -7.80
CA LEU A 129 7.45 1.11 -8.53
C LEU A 129 8.75 1.68 -9.11
N PRO A 130 9.93 1.16 -8.71
CA PRO A 130 11.18 1.61 -9.26
C PRO A 130 11.37 1.11 -10.70
N ASP A 131 12.15 1.83 -11.50
CA ASP A 131 12.68 1.26 -12.72
C ASP A 131 13.71 0.16 -12.42
N LEU A 132 13.91 -0.72 -13.39
CA LEU A 132 14.76 -1.90 -13.19
C LEU A 132 16.23 -1.55 -12.93
N ALA A 133 16.74 -0.43 -13.47
CA ALA A 133 18.12 -0.01 -13.27
C ALA A 133 18.33 0.51 -11.86
N ALA A 134 17.47 1.41 -11.40
CA ALA A 134 17.48 1.93 -10.04
C ALA A 134 17.28 0.81 -9.00
N PHE A 135 16.38 -0.15 -9.27
CA PHE A 135 16.18 -1.30 -8.40
C PHE A 135 17.44 -2.18 -8.29
N LYS A 136 18.06 -2.52 -9.41
CA LYS A 136 19.32 -3.29 -9.40
C LYS A 136 20.44 -2.57 -8.67
N GLU A 137 20.58 -1.26 -8.87
CA GLU A 137 21.54 -0.44 -8.15
C GLU A 137 21.27 -0.45 -6.65
N ARG A 138 20.02 -0.26 -6.23
CA ARG A 138 19.62 -0.35 -4.81
C ARG A 138 20.04 -1.67 -4.17
N LEU A 139 19.83 -2.80 -4.84
CA LEU A 139 20.17 -4.12 -4.31
C LEU A 139 21.70 -4.37 -4.22
N ARG A 140 22.50 -3.66 -5.05
CA ARG A 140 23.97 -3.80 -5.06
C ARG A 140 24.67 -2.94 -4.02
N ARG A 141 24.00 -1.96 -3.41
CA ARG A 141 24.60 -1.10 -2.39
C ARG A 141 25.10 -1.94 -1.23
N GLU A 142 26.24 -1.52 -0.68
CA GLU A 142 26.86 -2.18 0.46
C GLU A 142 25.88 -2.33 1.63
N GLY A 143 25.96 -3.45 2.33
CA GLY A 143 25.12 -3.75 3.50
C GLY A 143 23.73 -4.30 3.18
N LYS A 144 23.21 -4.20 1.93
CA LYS A 144 21.85 -4.65 1.64
C LYS A 144 21.62 -6.15 1.82
N GLN A 145 22.60 -6.97 1.47
CA GLN A 145 22.52 -8.43 1.70
C GLN A 145 22.53 -8.77 3.21
N ALA A 146 23.21 -7.98 4.02
CA ALA A 146 23.23 -8.17 5.47
C ALA A 146 21.84 -7.91 6.09
N LEU A 147 21.03 -6.99 5.52
CA LEU A 147 19.64 -6.77 5.97
C LEU A 147 18.80 -8.04 5.88
N LEU A 148 18.90 -8.78 4.78
CA LEU A 148 18.16 -10.04 4.62
C LEU A 148 18.62 -11.07 5.64
N SER A 149 19.92 -11.21 5.84
CA SER A 149 20.48 -12.18 6.80
C SER A 149 20.05 -11.87 8.24
N ASP A 150 20.09 -10.60 8.65
CA ASP A 150 19.63 -10.16 9.96
C ASP A 150 18.12 -10.35 10.14
N ALA A 151 17.32 -9.93 9.17
CA ALA A 151 15.87 -10.12 9.21
C ALA A 151 15.47 -11.59 9.33
N ARG A 152 16.11 -12.48 8.58
CA ARG A 152 15.85 -13.93 8.65
C ARG A 152 16.23 -14.54 9.98
N ALA A 153 17.37 -14.14 10.54
CA ALA A 153 17.83 -14.65 11.83
C ALA A 153 16.90 -14.26 12.99
N ARG A 154 16.14 -13.18 12.84
CA ARG A 154 15.25 -12.63 13.87
C ARG A 154 13.76 -12.89 13.60
N CYS A 155 13.41 -13.39 12.42
CA CYS A 155 12.01 -13.71 12.10
C CYS A 155 11.52 -14.82 13.03
N ASP A 156 10.53 -14.50 13.86
CA ASP A 156 9.93 -15.38 14.85
C ASP A 156 8.87 -16.33 14.26
N VAL A 157 8.51 -16.16 12.98
CA VAL A 157 7.54 -16.99 12.27
C VAL A 157 8.13 -17.54 10.96
N PRO A 158 8.86 -18.67 11.01
CA PRO A 158 9.45 -19.27 9.81
C PRO A 158 8.46 -19.54 8.70
N ALA A 159 7.20 -19.82 9.01
CA ALA A 159 6.14 -20.06 8.02
C ALA A 159 5.87 -18.85 7.11
N LEU A 160 6.15 -17.61 7.55
CA LEU A 160 6.08 -16.41 6.71
C LEU A 160 7.12 -16.45 5.57
N LEU A 161 8.27 -17.06 5.85
CA LEU A 161 9.39 -17.15 4.92
C LEU A 161 9.27 -18.42 4.05
N ASP A 162 9.16 -19.57 4.68
CA ASP A 162 9.41 -20.88 4.07
C ASP A 162 8.13 -21.56 3.54
N GLY A 163 6.97 -20.91 3.70
CA GLY A 163 5.70 -21.43 3.18
C GLY A 163 5.71 -21.65 1.66
N PRO A 164 4.84 -22.53 1.15
CA PRO A 164 4.69 -22.74 -0.29
C PRO A 164 4.22 -21.46 -0.97
N LEU A 165 4.70 -21.21 -2.20
CA LEU A 165 4.29 -20.02 -2.97
C LEU A 165 2.81 -20.05 -3.37
N GLY A 166 2.24 -21.26 -3.52
CA GLY A 166 0.86 -21.42 -3.99
C GLY A 166 0.65 -21.09 -5.48
N PHE A 167 1.71 -20.80 -6.21
CA PHE A 167 1.70 -20.56 -7.66
C PHE A 167 3.02 -20.94 -8.29
N GLU A 168 3.05 -21.11 -9.63
CA GLU A 168 4.23 -21.43 -10.40
C GLU A 168 4.91 -20.17 -10.91
N PRO A 169 6.13 -19.80 -10.43
CA PRO A 169 6.82 -18.59 -10.87
C PRO A 169 7.09 -18.51 -12.37
N GLY A 170 7.29 -19.68 -13.03
CA GLY A 170 7.47 -19.76 -14.47
C GLY A 170 6.26 -19.28 -15.28
N ALA A 171 5.08 -19.22 -14.68
CA ALA A 171 3.91 -18.67 -15.35
C ALA A 171 4.07 -17.18 -15.69
N LEU A 172 4.81 -16.42 -14.89
CA LEU A 172 5.09 -15.01 -15.14
C LEU A 172 5.90 -14.79 -16.42
N LEU A 173 6.82 -15.69 -16.75
CA LEU A 173 7.63 -15.61 -17.97
C LEU A 173 6.84 -15.87 -19.26
N ARG A 174 5.63 -16.42 -19.14
CA ARG A 174 4.73 -16.67 -20.29
C ARG A 174 3.82 -15.48 -20.60
N LEU A 175 3.83 -14.46 -19.76
CA LEU A 175 3.08 -13.24 -20.01
C LEU A 175 3.81 -12.36 -21.04
N GLU A 176 3.04 -11.77 -21.95
CA GLU A 176 3.57 -10.71 -22.78
C GLU A 176 4.08 -9.53 -21.95
N PRO A 177 5.10 -8.76 -22.41
CA PRO A 177 5.69 -7.67 -21.64
C PRO A 177 4.68 -6.67 -21.08
N LEU A 178 3.73 -6.21 -21.88
CA LEU A 178 2.69 -5.26 -21.44
C LEU A 178 1.74 -5.88 -20.40
N ARG A 179 1.41 -7.16 -20.57
CA ARG A 179 0.57 -7.89 -19.60
C ARG A 179 1.32 -8.11 -18.29
N LEU A 180 2.62 -8.42 -18.34
CA LEU A 180 3.45 -8.55 -17.16
C LEU A 180 3.58 -7.22 -16.42
N GLU A 181 3.76 -6.12 -17.16
CA GLU A 181 3.79 -4.77 -16.57
C GLU A 181 2.47 -4.45 -15.86
N LEU A 182 1.33 -4.64 -16.51
CA LEU A 182 0.02 -4.41 -15.90
C LEU A 182 -0.20 -5.31 -14.68
N TRP A 183 0.15 -6.59 -14.80
CA TRP A 183 0.07 -7.55 -13.71
C TRP A 183 0.92 -7.11 -12.51
N THR A 184 2.14 -6.61 -12.75
CA THR A 184 3.03 -6.09 -11.70
C THR A 184 2.42 -4.85 -11.03
N ARG A 185 1.83 -3.93 -11.81
CA ARG A 185 1.14 -2.74 -11.27
C ARG A 185 -0.09 -3.10 -10.44
N MET A 186 -0.85 -4.10 -10.87
CA MET A 186 -1.99 -4.61 -10.09
C MET A 186 -1.52 -5.21 -8.77
N LEU A 187 -0.47 -6.02 -8.79
CA LEU A 187 0.12 -6.60 -7.59
C LEU A 187 0.62 -5.51 -6.62
N PHE A 188 1.29 -4.49 -7.14
CA PHE A 188 1.74 -3.33 -6.37
C PHE A 188 0.56 -2.59 -5.72
N SER A 189 -0.52 -2.33 -6.47
CA SER A 189 -1.72 -1.69 -5.94
C SER A 189 -2.36 -2.51 -4.82
N LEU A 190 -2.47 -3.83 -5.00
CA LEU A 190 -3.00 -4.73 -3.98
C LEU A 190 -2.19 -4.69 -2.68
N LEU A 191 -0.86 -4.63 -2.80
CA LEU A 191 0.01 -4.49 -1.63
C LEU A 191 -0.21 -3.16 -0.92
N CYS A 192 -0.18 -2.04 -1.65
CA CYS A 192 -0.37 -0.72 -1.07
C CYS A 192 -1.73 -0.58 -0.39
N ASP A 193 -2.80 -1.04 -1.05
CA ASP A 193 -4.15 -0.99 -0.49
C ASP A 193 -4.25 -1.83 0.79
N ALA A 194 -3.69 -3.04 0.79
CA ALA A 194 -3.71 -3.95 1.92
C ALA A 194 -2.93 -3.40 3.12
N ASP A 195 -1.74 -2.86 2.90
CA ASP A 195 -0.90 -2.24 3.92
C ASP A 195 -1.60 -1.03 4.56
N PHE A 196 -2.19 -0.16 3.72
CA PHE A 196 -3.00 0.97 4.20
C PHE A 196 -4.19 0.53 5.03
N LEU A 197 -4.94 -0.49 4.59
CA LEU A 197 -6.13 -0.97 5.28
C LEU A 197 -5.80 -1.54 6.65
N ASP A 198 -4.75 -2.35 6.75
CA ASP A 198 -4.32 -2.93 8.00
C ASP A 198 -3.76 -1.88 8.97
N THR A 199 -2.92 -0.98 8.47
CA THR A 199 -2.38 0.14 9.24
C THR A 199 -3.49 1.05 9.75
N GLU A 200 -4.47 1.41 8.91
CA GLU A 200 -5.60 2.24 9.33
C GLU A 200 -6.47 1.53 10.38
N ALA A 201 -6.72 0.23 10.22
CA ALA A 201 -7.50 -0.55 11.19
C ALA A 201 -6.81 -0.57 12.56
N PHE A 202 -5.49 -0.62 12.60
CA PHE A 202 -4.71 -0.53 13.84
C PHE A 202 -4.83 0.84 14.51
N PHE A 203 -4.66 1.94 13.77
CA PHE A 203 -4.69 3.29 14.33
C PHE A 203 -6.11 3.81 14.60
N ASP A 204 -7.08 3.50 13.73
CA ASP A 204 -8.47 3.96 13.82
C ASP A 204 -9.46 2.92 13.29
N ALA A 205 -9.81 1.96 14.13
CA ALA A 205 -10.79 0.91 13.80
C ALA A 205 -12.17 1.47 13.37
N SER A 206 -12.51 2.72 13.74
CA SER A 206 -13.78 3.33 13.37
C SER A 206 -13.85 3.70 11.89
N ARG A 207 -12.72 3.89 11.21
CA ARG A 207 -12.68 4.21 9.79
C ARG A 207 -13.09 3.04 8.91
N GLY A 208 -12.73 1.82 9.28
CA GLY A 208 -13.17 0.61 8.59
C GLY A 208 -14.69 0.51 8.50
N ALA A 209 -15.37 0.76 9.63
CA ALA A 209 -16.83 0.75 9.68
C ALA A 209 -17.49 1.85 8.82
N LYS A 210 -16.81 3.00 8.62
CA LYS A 210 -17.31 4.08 7.75
C LYS A 210 -17.20 3.79 6.25
N ARG A 211 -16.41 2.79 5.85
CA ARG A 211 -16.32 2.35 4.45
C ARG A 211 -17.48 1.48 4.01
N GLU A 212 -18.15 0.82 4.94
CA GLU A 212 -19.40 0.11 4.67
C GLU A 212 -20.51 1.13 4.45
N VAL A 213 -20.54 1.72 3.28
CA VAL A 213 -21.64 2.60 2.88
C VAL A 213 -22.78 1.69 2.38
N PRO A 214 -23.92 1.61 3.10
CA PRO A 214 -25.03 0.74 2.72
C PRO A 214 -25.82 1.33 1.52
N VAL A 215 -25.08 1.75 0.48
CA VAL A 215 -25.66 2.39 -0.71
C VAL A 215 -25.18 1.62 -1.93
N THR A 216 -26.13 1.13 -2.72
CA THR A 216 -25.84 0.45 -3.98
C THR A 216 -25.37 1.44 -5.07
N LEU A 217 -24.62 0.94 -6.07
CA LEU A 217 -24.23 1.75 -7.22
C LEU A 217 -25.45 2.35 -7.95
N SER A 218 -26.58 1.63 -8.00
CA SER A 218 -27.82 2.14 -8.59
C SER A 218 -28.37 3.35 -7.83
N GLN A 219 -28.36 3.30 -6.50
CA GLN A 219 -28.78 4.43 -5.67
C GLN A 219 -27.84 5.63 -5.81
N LEU A 220 -26.51 5.39 -5.93
CA LEU A 220 -25.56 6.45 -6.19
C LEU A 220 -25.78 7.08 -7.57
N ALA A 221 -26.01 6.26 -8.59
CA ALA A 221 -26.30 6.75 -9.93
C ALA A 221 -27.60 7.58 -10.00
N GLU A 222 -28.63 7.18 -9.26
CA GLU A 222 -29.89 7.94 -9.15
C GLU A 222 -29.66 9.30 -8.47
N ARG A 223 -28.94 9.33 -7.34
CA ARG A 223 -28.59 10.57 -6.66
C ARG A 223 -27.76 11.50 -7.54
N LEU A 224 -26.76 10.94 -8.26
CA LEU A 224 -25.94 11.71 -9.19
C LEU A 224 -26.78 12.31 -10.32
N ARG A 225 -27.69 11.53 -10.92
CA ARG A 225 -28.61 12.04 -11.97
C ARG A 225 -29.43 13.20 -11.43
N GLY A 226 -30.10 13.04 -10.28
CA GLY A 226 -30.90 14.10 -9.67
C GLY A 226 -30.09 15.37 -9.40
N PHE A 227 -28.83 15.22 -8.93
CA PHE A 227 -27.95 16.36 -8.72
C PHE A 227 -27.58 17.07 -10.04
N LEU A 228 -27.27 16.30 -11.09
CA LEU A 228 -26.91 16.83 -12.41
C LEU A 228 -28.12 17.51 -13.09
N ASP A 229 -29.30 16.92 -13.00
CA ASP A 229 -30.54 17.49 -13.54
C ASP A 229 -30.85 18.83 -12.88
N GLU A 230 -30.73 18.93 -11.56
CA GLU A 230 -30.91 20.20 -10.83
C GLU A 230 -29.86 21.25 -11.25
N LYS A 231 -28.61 20.85 -11.38
CA LYS A 231 -27.53 21.73 -11.87
C LYS A 231 -27.82 22.24 -13.28
N GLN A 232 -28.30 21.38 -14.18
CA GLN A 232 -28.65 21.76 -15.54
C GLN A 232 -29.87 22.67 -15.62
N ARG A 233 -30.86 22.45 -14.75
CA ARG A 233 -32.09 23.24 -14.70
C ARG A 233 -31.83 24.71 -14.34
N VAL A 234 -30.88 24.97 -13.42
CA VAL A 234 -30.54 26.34 -12.97
C VAL A 234 -29.39 26.96 -13.76
N ALA A 235 -28.72 26.20 -14.61
CA ALA A 235 -27.59 26.69 -15.39
C ALA A 235 -28.08 27.63 -16.53
N PRO A 236 -27.38 28.75 -16.81
CA PRO A 236 -27.70 29.61 -17.93
C PRO A 236 -27.48 28.88 -19.27
N ASP A 237 -28.30 29.18 -20.27
CA ASP A 237 -28.17 28.57 -21.59
C ASP A 237 -27.01 29.22 -22.37
N THR A 238 -25.81 28.68 -22.10
CA THR A 238 -24.57 29.10 -22.79
C THR A 238 -24.06 27.97 -23.68
N GLU A 239 -23.21 28.32 -24.66
CA GLU A 239 -22.53 27.32 -25.52
C GLU A 239 -21.80 26.28 -24.70
N VAL A 240 -21.05 26.71 -23.67
CA VAL A 240 -20.31 25.81 -22.78
C VAL A 240 -21.26 24.82 -22.08
N ASN A 241 -22.38 25.28 -21.56
CA ASN A 241 -23.35 24.40 -20.88
C ASN A 241 -24.08 23.46 -21.86
N ARG A 242 -24.23 23.83 -23.12
CA ARG A 242 -24.71 22.93 -24.17
C ARG A 242 -23.72 21.80 -24.43
N VAL A 243 -22.43 22.14 -24.63
CA VAL A 243 -21.35 21.16 -24.81
C VAL A 243 -21.24 20.21 -23.61
N ARG A 244 -21.36 20.71 -22.38
CA ARG A 244 -21.35 19.86 -21.17
C ARG A 244 -22.48 18.85 -21.14
N ARG A 245 -23.68 19.24 -21.57
CA ARG A 245 -24.82 18.31 -21.70
C ARG A 245 -24.57 17.23 -22.75
N GLU A 246 -23.98 17.60 -23.89
CA GLU A 246 -23.63 16.65 -24.95
C GLU A 246 -22.56 15.67 -24.48
N VAL A 247 -21.53 16.14 -23.78
CA VAL A 247 -20.47 15.29 -23.19
C VAL A 247 -21.07 14.31 -22.19
N LEU A 248 -21.93 14.77 -21.28
CA LEU A 248 -22.59 13.92 -20.31
C LEU A 248 -23.46 12.84 -21.00
N SER A 249 -24.24 13.23 -22.01
CA SER A 249 -25.07 12.29 -22.77
C SER A 249 -24.21 11.21 -23.45
N ALA A 250 -23.15 11.64 -24.14
CA ALA A 250 -22.23 10.71 -24.80
C ALA A 250 -21.53 9.77 -23.83
N ALA A 251 -21.15 10.26 -22.65
CA ALA A 251 -20.52 9.42 -21.60
C ALA A 251 -21.53 8.36 -21.04
N VAL A 252 -22.78 8.76 -20.82
CA VAL A 252 -23.84 7.84 -20.35
C VAL A 252 -24.16 6.79 -21.42
N GLU A 253 -24.22 7.17 -22.68
CA GLU A 253 -24.44 6.24 -23.79
C GLU A 253 -23.27 5.25 -23.93
N ALA A 254 -22.03 5.75 -23.81
CA ALA A 254 -20.82 4.91 -23.87
C ALA A 254 -20.74 3.90 -22.70
N ALA A 255 -21.37 4.17 -21.58
CA ALA A 255 -21.41 3.24 -20.44
C ALA A 255 -22.11 1.91 -20.75
N SER A 256 -22.94 1.84 -21.79
CA SER A 256 -23.59 0.61 -22.26
C SER A 256 -22.71 -0.25 -23.19
N LEU A 257 -21.57 0.28 -23.64
CA LEU A 257 -20.65 -0.42 -24.51
C LEU A 257 -19.85 -1.48 -23.73
N HIS A 258 -19.19 -2.38 -24.48
CA HIS A 258 -18.26 -3.33 -23.85
C HIS A 258 -17.16 -2.60 -23.08
N PRO A 259 -16.70 -3.15 -21.93
CA PRO A 259 -15.56 -2.61 -21.21
C PRO A 259 -14.35 -2.43 -22.12
N GLY A 260 -13.71 -1.25 -22.05
CA GLY A 260 -12.61 -0.89 -22.92
C GLY A 260 -11.96 0.42 -22.51
N VAL A 261 -11.08 0.94 -23.35
CA VAL A 261 -10.47 2.26 -23.19
C VAL A 261 -11.32 3.27 -23.96
N PHE A 262 -11.76 4.31 -23.26
CA PHE A 262 -12.50 5.43 -23.82
C PHE A 262 -11.64 6.69 -23.72
N SER A 263 -11.66 7.51 -24.76
CA SER A 263 -11.02 8.82 -24.75
C SER A 263 -12.06 9.94 -24.69
N LEU A 264 -11.81 10.94 -23.86
CA LEU A 264 -12.61 12.16 -23.78
C LEU A 264 -11.75 13.33 -24.24
N THR A 265 -12.02 13.83 -25.44
CA THR A 265 -11.28 14.95 -26.06
C THR A 265 -12.13 16.20 -26.08
N VAL A 266 -12.16 16.92 -24.96
CA VAL A 266 -12.86 18.19 -24.81
C VAL A 266 -11.90 19.27 -24.34
N PRO A 267 -12.09 20.55 -24.74
CA PRO A 267 -11.31 21.66 -24.24
C PRO A 267 -11.42 21.78 -22.73
N THR A 268 -10.37 22.33 -22.08
CA THR A 268 -10.36 22.62 -20.63
C THR A 268 -11.57 23.46 -20.25
N GLY A 269 -12.32 23.01 -19.24
CA GLY A 269 -13.56 23.66 -18.80
C GLY A 269 -14.83 23.19 -19.53
N GLY A 270 -14.74 22.29 -20.50
CA GLY A 270 -15.86 21.69 -21.22
C GLY A 270 -16.46 20.45 -20.53
N GLY A 271 -15.80 19.89 -19.49
CA GLY A 271 -16.25 18.73 -18.72
C GLY A 271 -16.75 19.08 -17.33
#